data_88a62e5d20947a1776f8990d0bbdab5e
#
_entry.id   88a62e5d20947a1776f8990d0bbdab5e
#
_cell.length_a   1.000
_cell.length_b   1.000
_cell.length_c   1.000
_cell.angle_alpha   90.00
_cell.angle_beta   90.00
_cell.angle_gamma   90.00
#
_symmetry.space_group_name_H-M   'P 1'
#
loop_
_entity.id
_entity.type
_entity.pdbx_description
1 polymer ?
#
loop_
_entity_poly.entity_id
_entity_poly.type
_entity_poly.pdbx_seq_one_letter_code
_entity_poly.pdbx_strand_id
1 'polypeptide(L)'
;FYLLRYINAQIERKQELKKVGMAAAYKSTRSSLARFIGRPDVRMSEVDSAFVRRYEDFLYSNGSSGNTVSYYLRNLRSLYNQAVADGYHPRGEYPFAKAQTRPAKTVKRALSRMDMQNLADLNLENEPELEFARDLYLFSFYAQGMAFVDIVLLRKSDICNGVLAYSRHKSKQLIRIAVTSQMQGLMDKYKTENEYLFPIISGEYASGYKQYRLALGRINRHLKKIAVAADIKVPL
;
A
#
# COMPACT_ATOMS: atom_id res chain seq x y z
N PHE A 1 -30.98 -0.12 -9.15
CA PHE A 1 -29.80 0.61 -8.68
C PHE A 1 -28.58 0.21 -9.49
N TYR A 2 -27.62 1.13 -9.74
CA TYR A 2 -26.52 0.94 -10.67
C TYR A 2 -25.18 0.77 -9.95
N LEU A 3 -24.34 -0.17 -10.41
CA LEU A 3 -23.09 -0.60 -9.77
C LEU A 3 -22.06 0.53 -9.69
N LEU A 4 -21.69 1.15 -10.83
CA LEU A 4 -20.63 2.17 -10.84
C LEU A 4 -21.05 3.43 -10.10
N ARG A 5 -22.35 3.78 -10.13
CA ARG A 5 -22.92 4.86 -9.34
C ARG A 5 -22.82 4.58 -7.84
N TYR A 6 -23.11 3.36 -7.41
CA TYR A 6 -22.97 2.96 -6.00
C TYR A 6 -21.51 3.02 -5.56
N ILE A 7 -20.59 2.53 -6.42
CA ILE A 7 -19.15 2.60 -6.10
C ILE A 7 -18.69 4.04 -5.92
N ASN A 8 -19.16 4.99 -6.75
CA ASN A 8 -18.85 6.42 -6.56
C ASN A 8 -19.30 6.93 -5.20
N ALA A 9 -20.54 6.67 -4.80
CA ALA A 9 -21.03 7.07 -3.48
C ALA A 9 -20.18 6.47 -2.34
N GLN A 10 -19.75 5.20 -2.48
CA GLN A 10 -18.84 4.59 -1.49
C GLN A 10 -17.43 5.21 -1.51
N ILE A 11 -16.92 5.65 -2.65
CA ILE A 11 -15.64 6.38 -2.73
C ILE A 11 -15.74 7.69 -1.95
N GLU A 12 -16.77 8.49 -2.19
CA GLU A 12 -17.03 9.77 -1.52
C GLU A 12 -17.15 9.56 -0.01
N ARG A 13 -17.97 8.61 0.43
CA ARG A 13 -18.11 8.24 1.86
C ARG A 13 -16.78 7.86 2.50
N LYS A 14 -15.89 7.10 1.79
CA LYS A 14 -14.57 6.76 2.34
C LYS A 14 -13.63 7.95 2.39
N GLN A 15 -13.76 8.91 1.48
CA GLN A 15 -13.00 10.16 1.51
C GLN A 15 -13.41 11.04 2.70
N GLU A 16 -14.71 11.24 2.93
CA GLU A 16 -15.25 11.95 4.09
C GLU A 16 -14.78 11.35 5.42
N LEU A 17 -14.75 10.01 5.50
CA LEU A 17 -14.24 9.26 6.65
C LEU A 17 -12.70 9.24 6.74
N LYS A 18 -11.99 10.02 5.92
CA LYS A 18 -10.51 10.06 5.84
C LYS A 18 -9.87 8.68 5.59
N LYS A 19 -10.61 7.69 5.07
CA LYS A 19 -10.13 6.35 4.70
C LYS A 19 -9.56 6.34 3.28
N VAL A 20 -8.54 7.17 3.05
CA VAL A 20 -7.99 7.49 1.72
C VAL A 20 -7.52 6.24 0.96
N GLY A 21 -6.89 5.28 1.66
CA GLY A 21 -6.44 4.01 1.05
C GLY A 21 -7.60 3.17 0.51
N MET A 22 -8.74 3.08 1.24
CA MET A 22 -9.94 2.38 0.76
C MET A 22 -10.60 3.11 -0.40
N ALA A 23 -10.69 4.44 -0.32
CA ALA A 23 -11.22 5.25 -1.42
C ALA A 23 -10.40 5.04 -2.71
N ALA A 24 -9.06 5.01 -2.62
CA ALA A 24 -8.18 4.71 -3.75
C ALA A 24 -8.38 3.29 -4.30
N ALA A 25 -8.57 2.29 -3.43
CA ALA A 25 -8.85 0.91 -3.83
C ALA A 25 -10.19 0.80 -4.59
N TYR A 26 -11.23 1.44 -4.09
CA TYR A 26 -12.54 1.48 -4.76
C TYR A 26 -12.49 2.25 -6.08
N LYS A 27 -11.75 3.36 -6.15
CA LYS A 27 -11.53 4.11 -7.39
C LYS A 27 -10.84 3.26 -8.46
N SER A 28 -9.79 2.52 -8.09
CA SER A 28 -9.09 1.60 -8.99
C SER A 28 -10.03 0.49 -9.48
N THR A 29 -10.80 -0.11 -8.57
CA THR A 29 -11.77 -1.17 -8.90
C THR A 29 -12.87 -0.66 -9.83
N ARG A 30 -13.41 0.53 -9.55
CA ARG A 30 -14.39 1.19 -10.42
C ARG A 30 -13.85 1.40 -11.83
N SER A 31 -12.63 1.90 -11.96
CA SER A 31 -12.00 2.14 -13.27
C SER A 31 -11.78 0.84 -14.04
N SER A 32 -11.42 -0.25 -13.37
CA SER A 32 -11.30 -1.57 -13.96
C SER A 32 -12.66 -2.11 -14.43
N LEU A 33 -13.68 -2.01 -13.59
CA LEU A 33 -15.05 -2.41 -13.94
C LEU A 33 -15.63 -1.60 -15.10
N ALA A 34 -15.42 -0.29 -15.13
CA ALA A 34 -15.89 0.57 -16.23
C ALA A 34 -15.31 0.12 -17.58
N ARG A 35 -14.02 -0.26 -17.63
CA ARG A 35 -13.39 -0.82 -18.85
C ARG A 35 -13.99 -2.16 -19.24
N PHE A 36 -14.26 -3.03 -18.27
CA PHE A 36 -14.89 -4.34 -18.52
C PHE A 36 -16.32 -4.20 -19.01
N ILE A 37 -17.11 -3.32 -18.39
CA ILE A 37 -18.53 -3.13 -18.70
C ILE A 37 -18.71 -2.53 -20.11
N GLY A 38 -17.82 -1.62 -20.55
CA GLY A 38 -17.83 -1.02 -21.89
C GLY A 38 -19.07 -0.17 -22.22
N ARG A 39 -19.97 0.06 -21.25
CA ARG A 39 -21.17 0.90 -21.33
C ARG A 39 -21.25 1.77 -20.05
N PRO A 40 -22.14 2.80 -20.01
CA PRO A 40 -22.13 3.76 -18.88
C PRO A 40 -22.26 3.13 -17.50
N ASP A 41 -23.12 2.11 -17.32
CA ASP A 41 -23.27 1.39 -16.06
C ASP A 41 -24.05 0.08 -16.24
N VAL A 42 -24.10 -0.75 -15.20
CA VAL A 42 -24.90 -1.98 -15.10
C VAL A 42 -25.77 -1.95 -13.85
N ARG A 43 -26.93 -2.59 -13.90
CA ARG A 43 -27.78 -2.73 -12.71
C ARG A 43 -27.11 -3.67 -11.71
N MET A 44 -27.33 -3.45 -10.43
CA MET A 44 -26.81 -4.32 -9.36
C MET A 44 -27.35 -5.76 -9.51
N SER A 45 -28.57 -5.94 -10.04
CA SER A 45 -29.17 -7.25 -10.34
C SER A 45 -28.47 -8.02 -11.46
N GLU A 46 -27.65 -7.35 -12.30
CA GLU A 46 -26.85 -7.98 -13.34
C GLU A 46 -25.52 -8.54 -12.82
N VAL A 47 -25.18 -8.23 -11.54
CA VAL A 47 -23.95 -8.72 -10.89
C VAL A 47 -24.22 -10.13 -10.34
N ASP A 48 -24.38 -11.08 -11.22
CA ASP A 48 -24.57 -12.50 -10.95
C ASP A 48 -23.24 -13.29 -11.03
N SER A 49 -23.28 -14.59 -10.83
CA SER A 49 -22.11 -15.48 -10.91
C SER A 49 -21.46 -15.47 -12.30
N ALA A 50 -22.26 -15.30 -13.37
CA ALA A 50 -21.76 -15.22 -14.74
C ALA A 50 -21.03 -13.89 -14.98
N PHE A 51 -21.56 -12.76 -14.45
CA PHE A 51 -20.88 -11.47 -14.51
C PHE A 51 -19.52 -11.52 -13.81
N VAL A 52 -19.48 -12.07 -12.60
CA VAL A 52 -18.24 -12.18 -11.80
C VAL A 52 -17.20 -13.02 -12.55
N ARG A 53 -17.60 -14.13 -13.15
CA ARG A 53 -16.71 -14.99 -13.97
C ARG A 53 -16.18 -14.25 -15.21
N ARG A 54 -17.04 -13.58 -15.98
CA ARG A 54 -16.61 -12.79 -17.15
C ARG A 54 -15.64 -11.66 -16.76
N TYR A 55 -15.85 -11.05 -15.58
CA TYR A 55 -14.92 -10.03 -15.09
C TYR A 55 -13.57 -10.65 -14.70
N GLU A 56 -13.56 -11.81 -14.06
CA GLU A 56 -12.35 -12.57 -13.76
C GLU A 56 -11.56 -12.91 -15.02
N ASP A 57 -12.23 -13.46 -16.04
CA ASP A 57 -11.65 -13.79 -17.36
C ASP A 57 -11.09 -12.54 -18.06
N PHE A 58 -11.82 -11.42 -18.02
CA PHE A 58 -11.35 -10.13 -18.52
C PHE A 58 -10.07 -9.65 -17.82
N LEU A 59 -9.94 -9.82 -16.51
CA LEU A 59 -8.74 -9.44 -15.79
C LEU A 59 -7.54 -10.30 -16.20
N TYR A 60 -7.74 -11.61 -16.34
CA TYR A 60 -6.68 -12.52 -16.80
C TYR A 60 -6.27 -12.25 -18.24
N SER A 61 -7.21 -12.05 -19.15
CA SER A 61 -6.93 -11.75 -20.56
C SER A 61 -6.17 -10.43 -20.76
N ASN A 62 -6.30 -9.48 -19.81
CA ASN A 62 -5.51 -8.25 -19.77
C ASN A 62 -4.16 -8.40 -19.00
N GLY A 63 -3.67 -9.62 -18.80
CA GLY A 63 -2.37 -9.89 -18.20
C GLY A 63 -2.28 -9.65 -16.69
N SER A 64 -3.41 -9.57 -15.97
CA SER A 64 -3.40 -9.39 -14.53
C SER A 64 -2.89 -10.65 -13.82
N SER A 65 -1.99 -10.48 -12.84
CA SER A 65 -1.59 -11.58 -11.96
C SER A 65 -2.75 -12.07 -11.09
N GLY A 66 -2.73 -13.34 -10.63
CA GLY A 66 -3.76 -13.89 -9.76
C GLY A 66 -3.98 -13.06 -8.47
N ASN A 67 -2.94 -12.43 -7.93
CA ASN A 67 -3.09 -11.51 -6.79
C ASN A 67 -3.82 -10.22 -7.15
N THR A 68 -3.61 -9.69 -8.36
CA THR A 68 -4.34 -8.52 -8.88
C THR A 68 -5.80 -8.86 -9.12
N VAL A 69 -6.07 -10.02 -9.71
CA VAL A 69 -7.45 -10.55 -9.91
C VAL A 69 -8.15 -10.69 -8.55
N SER A 70 -7.53 -11.37 -7.61
CA SER A 70 -8.04 -11.52 -6.24
C SER A 70 -8.29 -10.18 -5.56
N TYR A 71 -7.44 -9.18 -5.77
CA TYR A 71 -7.63 -7.83 -5.23
C TYR A 71 -8.90 -7.17 -5.77
N TYR A 72 -9.11 -7.17 -7.07
CA TYR A 72 -10.31 -6.57 -7.69
C TYR A 72 -11.59 -7.32 -7.30
N LEU A 73 -11.57 -8.65 -7.31
CA LEU A 73 -12.72 -9.47 -6.93
C LEU A 73 -13.10 -9.30 -5.44
N ARG A 74 -12.12 -9.17 -4.54
CA ARG A 74 -12.38 -8.87 -3.12
C ARG A 74 -13.04 -7.50 -2.92
N ASN A 75 -12.57 -6.49 -3.65
CA ASN A 75 -13.17 -5.16 -3.57
C ASN A 75 -14.61 -5.18 -4.11
N LEU A 76 -14.83 -5.81 -5.27
CA LEU A 76 -16.18 -5.96 -5.84
C LEU A 76 -17.10 -6.71 -4.88
N ARG A 77 -16.63 -7.81 -4.30
CA ARG A 77 -17.37 -8.59 -3.29
C ARG A 77 -17.75 -7.74 -2.08
N SER A 78 -16.81 -6.94 -1.57
CA SER A 78 -17.06 -6.05 -0.43
C SER A 78 -18.14 -5.01 -0.77
N LEU A 79 -18.05 -4.40 -1.95
CA LEU A 79 -19.02 -3.41 -2.43
C LEU A 79 -20.40 -4.03 -2.66
N TYR A 80 -20.48 -5.23 -3.24
CA TYR A 80 -21.73 -5.96 -3.43
C TYR A 80 -22.40 -6.28 -2.08
N ASN A 81 -21.63 -6.83 -1.13
CA ASN A 81 -22.17 -7.17 0.19
C ASN A 81 -22.65 -5.93 0.95
N GLN A 82 -21.96 -4.79 0.79
CA GLN A 82 -22.43 -3.53 1.36
C GLN A 82 -23.73 -3.06 0.70
N ALA A 83 -23.86 -3.16 -0.62
CA ALA A 83 -25.09 -2.78 -1.33
C ALA A 83 -26.28 -3.64 -0.91
N VAL A 84 -26.07 -4.94 -0.67
CA VAL A 84 -27.10 -5.83 -0.12
C VAL A 84 -27.47 -5.41 1.31
N ALA A 85 -26.48 -5.12 2.15
CA ALA A 85 -26.74 -4.67 3.54
C ALA A 85 -27.44 -3.31 3.61
N ASP A 86 -27.11 -2.40 2.66
CA ASP A 86 -27.73 -1.08 2.53
C ASP A 86 -29.15 -1.14 1.87
N GLY A 87 -29.66 -2.34 1.51
CA GLY A 87 -30.97 -2.55 0.93
C GLY A 87 -31.10 -2.21 -0.57
N TYR A 88 -30.00 -1.95 -1.26
CA TYR A 88 -30.00 -1.61 -2.69
C TYR A 88 -30.11 -2.84 -3.62
N HIS A 89 -29.97 -4.03 -3.07
CA HIS A 89 -30.14 -5.29 -3.78
C HIS A 89 -30.66 -6.37 -2.83
N PRO A 90 -31.72 -7.14 -3.20
CA PRO A 90 -32.20 -8.22 -2.37
C PRO A 90 -31.14 -9.34 -2.26
N ARG A 91 -31.16 -10.07 -1.15
CA ARG A 91 -30.40 -11.31 -1.04
C ARG A 91 -30.94 -12.33 -2.01
N GLY A 92 -30.09 -12.78 -2.92
CA GLY A 92 -30.35 -13.85 -3.88
C GLY A 92 -29.22 -14.86 -3.87
N GLU A 93 -29.02 -15.58 -4.98
CA GLU A 93 -27.87 -16.46 -5.17
C GLU A 93 -26.57 -15.64 -5.03
N TYR A 94 -25.61 -16.16 -4.23
CA TYR A 94 -24.39 -15.45 -3.92
C TYR A 94 -23.39 -15.50 -5.07
N PRO A 95 -23.09 -14.38 -5.76
CA PRO A 95 -22.34 -14.40 -7.02
C PRO A 95 -20.85 -14.73 -6.87
N PHE A 96 -20.29 -14.65 -5.64
CA PHE A 96 -18.86 -14.84 -5.38
C PHE A 96 -18.50 -16.22 -4.83
N ALA A 97 -19.43 -17.18 -4.80
CA ALA A 97 -19.18 -18.50 -4.20
C ALA A 97 -17.97 -19.22 -4.83
N LYS A 98 -17.76 -19.07 -6.14
CA LYS A 98 -16.67 -19.71 -6.92
C LYS A 98 -15.58 -18.73 -7.33
N ALA A 99 -15.65 -17.45 -6.96
CA ALA A 99 -14.70 -16.43 -7.40
C ALA A 99 -13.33 -16.55 -6.69
N GLN A 100 -12.26 -16.29 -7.43
CA GLN A 100 -10.87 -16.30 -6.95
C GLN A 100 -10.61 -15.10 -6.01
N THR A 101 -11.11 -15.14 -4.79
CA THR A 101 -10.93 -14.05 -3.82
C THR A 101 -9.80 -14.28 -2.81
N ARG A 102 -9.13 -15.43 -2.84
CA ARG A 102 -7.98 -15.72 -1.99
C ARG A 102 -6.69 -15.31 -2.69
N PRO A 103 -5.79 -14.55 -2.02
CA PRO A 103 -4.49 -14.26 -2.58
C PRO A 103 -3.66 -15.53 -2.72
N ALA A 104 -2.91 -15.67 -3.81
CA ALA A 104 -1.92 -16.72 -3.96
C ALA A 104 -0.79 -16.53 -2.94
N LYS A 105 -0.23 -17.65 -2.45
CA LYS A 105 0.99 -17.61 -1.63
C LYS A 105 2.13 -17.03 -2.48
N THR A 106 2.77 -15.99 -1.99
CA THR A 106 3.96 -15.41 -2.60
C THR A 106 5.21 -15.91 -1.90
N VAL A 107 6.27 -16.15 -2.67
CA VAL A 107 7.58 -16.45 -2.10
C VAL A 107 8.06 -15.23 -1.32
N LYS A 108 8.46 -15.44 -0.07
CA LYS A 108 9.08 -14.37 0.74
C LYS A 108 10.44 -14.04 0.13
N ARG A 109 10.63 -12.78 -0.20
CA ARG A 109 11.87 -12.25 -0.77
C ARG A 109 12.64 -11.53 0.32
N ALA A 110 13.33 -12.29 1.16
CA ALA A 110 14.23 -11.73 2.16
C ALA A 110 15.62 -11.59 1.55
N LEU A 111 16.30 -10.48 1.83
CA LEU A 111 17.70 -10.30 1.50
C LEU A 111 18.57 -11.22 2.34
N SER A 112 19.65 -11.72 1.75
CA SER A 112 20.69 -12.41 2.50
C SER A 112 21.46 -11.41 3.40
N ARG A 113 22.22 -11.92 4.37
CA ARG A 113 23.10 -11.07 5.19
C ARG A 113 24.14 -10.36 4.32
N MET A 114 24.64 -11.04 3.29
CA MET A 114 25.61 -10.46 2.35
C MET A 114 24.98 -9.33 1.53
N ASP A 115 23.77 -9.51 1.00
CA ASP A 115 23.05 -8.45 0.27
C ASP A 115 22.83 -7.21 1.14
N MET A 116 22.49 -7.42 2.42
CA MET A 116 22.32 -6.32 3.38
C MET A 116 23.62 -5.58 3.66
N GLN A 117 24.76 -6.31 3.72
CA GLN A 117 26.08 -5.69 3.89
C GLN A 117 26.47 -4.92 2.64
N ASN A 118 26.34 -5.51 1.45
CA ASN A 118 26.61 -4.84 0.17
C ASN A 118 25.78 -3.56 0.02
N LEU A 119 24.51 -3.62 0.45
CA LEU A 119 23.63 -2.45 0.45
C LEU A 119 24.14 -1.34 1.39
N ALA A 120 24.57 -1.71 2.60
CA ALA A 120 25.05 -0.77 3.60
C ALA A 120 26.37 -0.12 3.18
N ASP A 121 27.27 -0.89 2.57
CA ASP A 121 28.62 -0.46 2.18
C ASP A 121 28.67 0.27 0.82
N LEU A 122 27.53 0.34 0.10
CA LEU A 122 27.48 0.99 -1.20
C LEU A 122 27.82 2.48 -1.08
N ASN A 123 28.86 2.93 -1.77
CA ASN A 123 29.23 4.34 -1.82
C ASN A 123 28.23 5.12 -2.71
N LEU A 124 27.53 6.09 -2.10
CA LEU A 124 26.54 6.94 -2.75
C LEU A 124 26.77 8.44 -2.43
N GLU A 125 27.99 8.83 -2.06
CA GLU A 125 28.32 10.21 -1.64
C GLU A 125 27.90 11.28 -2.67
N ASN A 126 27.93 10.95 -3.96
CA ASN A 126 27.53 11.87 -5.03
C ASN A 126 26.08 11.71 -5.48
N GLU A 127 25.29 10.85 -4.81
CA GLU A 127 23.90 10.56 -5.16
C GLU A 127 22.97 10.65 -3.94
N PRO A 128 22.76 11.86 -3.37
CA PRO A 128 22.08 12.04 -2.09
C PRO A 128 20.66 11.50 -2.07
N GLU A 129 19.95 11.48 -3.21
CA GLU A 129 18.61 10.88 -3.28
C GLU A 129 18.62 9.35 -3.21
N LEU A 130 19.65 8.71 -3.79
CA LEU A 130 19.84 7.27 -3.68
C LEU A 130 20.29 6.93 -2.26
N GLU A 131 21.22 7.69 -1.71
CA GLU A 131 21.68 7.51 -0.34
C GLU A 131 20.52 7.59 0.65
N PHE A 132 19.67 8.59 0.54
CA PHE A 132 18.48 8.71 1.39
C PHE A 132 17.52 7.50 1.24
N ALA A 133 17.31 7.02 0.02
CA ALA A 133 16.47 5.84 -0.21
C ALA A 133 17.06 4.57 0.42
N ARG A 134 18.38 4.35 0.28
CA ARG A 134 19.12 3.27 0.93
C ARG A 134 18.98 3.35 2.46
N ASP A 135 19.21 4.52 3.02
CA ASP A 135 19.23 4.75 4.45
C ASP A 135 17.83 4.55 5.08
N LEU A 136 16.77 4.94 4.39
CA LEU A 136 15.40 4.62 4.81
C LEU A 136 15.09 3.12 4.77
N TYR A 137 15.66 2.40 3.78
CA TYR A 137 15.53 0.94 3.73
C TYR A 137 16.28 0.26 4.88
N LEU A 138 17.51 0.70 5.17
CA LEU A 138 18.30 0.24 6.32
C LEU A 138 17.61 0.56 7.64
N PHE A 139 17.05 1.76 7.78
CA PHE A 139 16.26 2.11 8.95
C PHE A 139 15.05 1.18 9.13
N SER A 140 14.31 0.89 8.04
CA SER A 140 13.22 -0.10 8.06
C SER A 140 13.70 -1.45 8.59
N PHE A 141 14.84 -1.91 8.13
CA PHE A 141 15.43 -3.18 8.55
C PHE A 141 15.81 -3.17 10.04
N TYR A 142 16.54 -2.16 10.50
CA TYR A 142 16.93 -2.02 11.92
C TYR A 142 15.70 -1.84 12.83
N ALA A 143 14.65 -1.23 12.32
CA ALA A 143 13.36 -1.10 12.99
C ALA A 143 12.46 -2.34 12.79
N GLN A 144 13.05 -3.54 12.63
CA GLN A 144 12.38 -4.85 12.56
C GLN A 144 11.34 -4.96 11.42
N GLY A 145 11.63 -4.37 10.28
CA GLY A 145 10.75 -4.40 9.11
C GLY A 145 9.59 -3.39 9.19
N MET A 146 9.85 -2.22 9.77
CA MET A 146 8.89 -1.14 9.82
C MET A 146 8.42 -0.75 8.41
N ALA A 147 7.10 -0.69 8.19
CA ALA A 147 6.57 -0.32 6.89
C ALA A 147 6.87 1.15 6.55
N PHE A 148 7.12 1.46 5.28
CA PHE A 148 7.45 2.83 4.83
C PHE A 148 6.41 3.87 5.28
N VAL A 149 5.11 3.52 5.28
CA VAL A 149 4.06 4.41 5.77
C VAL A 149 4.24 4.76 7.25
N ASP A 150 4.73 3.83 8.05
CA ASP A 150 4.97 4.05 9.47
C ASP A 150 6.22 4.94 9.65
N ILE A 151 7.30 4.73 8.86
CA ILE A 151 8.49 5.61 8.86
C ILE A 151 8.12 7.05 8.51
N VAL A 152 7.29 7.24 7.49
CA VAL A 152 6.83 8.58 7.06
C VAL A 152 6.11 9.34 8.19
N LEU A 153 5.39 8.61 9.04
CA LEU A 153 4.58 9.17 10.12
C LEU A 153 5.30 9.28 11.46
N LEU A 154 6.53 8.77 11.57
CA LEU A 154 7.31 8.85 12.81
C LEU A 154 7.57 10.30 13.20
N ARG A 155 7.34 10.59 14.47
CA ARG A 155 7.62 11.88 15.10
C ARG A 155 8.81 11.78 16.05
N LYS A 156 9.47 12.89 16.27
CA LYS A 156 10.54 13.00 17.28
C LYS A 156 10.05 12.60 18.68
N SER A 157 8.78 12.91 18.99
CA SER A 157 8.12 12.53 20.24
C SER A 157 7.87 11.04 20.42
N ASP A 158 7.97 10.23 19.34
CA ASP A 158 7.82 8.78 19.43
C ASP A 158 9.07 8.10 20.03
N ILE A 159 10.15 8.87 20.28
CA ILE A 159 11.38 8.38 20.89
C ILE A 159 11.48 8.93 22.31
N CYS A 160 11.55 8.01 23.27
CA CYS A 160 11.73 8.35 24.68
C CYS A 160 12.67 7.34 25.34
N ASN A 161 13.69 7.82 26.07
CA ASN A 161 14.63 6.98 26.83
C ASN A 161 15.23 5.81 26.01
N GLY A 162 15.63 6.08 24.75
CA GLY A 162 16.21 5.05 23.89
C GLY A 162 15.22 4.01 23.35
N VAL A 163 13.92 4.26 23.50
CA VAL A 163 12.84 3.41 22.95
C VAL A 163 12.04 4.18 21.94
N LEU A 164 11.89 3.62 20.74
CA LEU A 164 10.96 4.06 19.71
C LEU A 164 9.61 3.36 19.93
N ALA A 165 8.55 4.13 20.21
CA ALA A 165 7.21 3.64 20.45
C ALA A 165 6.23 4.28 19.49
N TYR A 166 5.64 3.49 18.56
CA TYR A 166 4.72 4.01 17.57
C TYR A 166 3.49 3.10 17.37
N SER A 167 2.39 3.67 16.95
CA SER A 167 1.19 2.92 16.59
C SER A 167 1.19 2.58 15.10
N ARG A 168 1.26 1.28 14.78
CA ARG A 168 1.28 0.80 13.40
C ARG A 168 0.08 1.32 12.62
N HIS A 169 0.30 1.98 11.50
CA HIS A 169 -0.77 2.63 10.73
C HIS A 169 -1.88 1.66 10.29
N LYS A 170 -1.50 0.45 9.86
CA LYS A 170 -2.43 -0.56 9.34
C LYS A 170 -3.29 -1.24 10.42
N SER A 171 -2.68 -1.66 11.53
CA SER A 171 -3.33 -2.49 12.56
C SER A 171 -3.65 -1.73 13.84
N LYS A 172 -3.16 -0.49 14.00
CA LYS A 172 -3.24 0.32 15.22
C LYS A 172 -2.59 -0.35 16.45
N GLN A 173 -1.77 -1.35 16.22
CA GLN A 173 -1.00 -2.01 17.26
C GLN A 173 0.15 -1.12 17.69
N LEU A 174 0.32 -0.94 19.01
CA LEU A 174 1.48 -0.28 19.58
C LEU A 174 2.70 -1.20 19.48
N ILE A 175 3.78 -0.68 18.89
CA ILE A 175 5.07 -1.37 18.74
C ILE A 175 6.11 -0.55 19.49
N ARG A 176 6.98 -1.26 20.22
CA ARG A 176 8.12 -0.68 20.93
C ARG A 176 9.40 -1.36 20.51
N ILE A 177 10.40 -0.57 20.13
CA ILE A 177 11.70 -1.04 19.62
C ILE A 177 12.79 -0.27 20.34
N ALA A 178 13.80 -0.97 20.87
CA ALA A 178 14.98 -0.31 21.37
C ALA A 178 15.73 0.38 20.22
N VAL A 179 16.09 1.63 20.40
CA VAL A 179 16.85 2.39 19.40
C VAL A 179 18.29 1.88 19.40
N THR A 180 18.73 1.34 18.28
CA THR A 180 20.12 0.89 18.10
C THR A 180 21.02 2.06 17.69
N SER A 181 22.35 1.90 17.81
CA SER A 181 23.31 2.91 17.35
C SER A 181 23.19 3.20 15.85
N GLN A 182 22.89 2.18 15.05
CA GLN A 182 22.64 2.34 13.61
C GLN A 182 21.39 3.18 13.34
N MET A 183 20.30 2.93 14.05
CA MET A 183 19.09 3.75 13.94
C MET A 183 19.37 5.19 14.36
N GLN A 184 20.09 5.39 15.48
CA GLN A 184 20.44 6.72 15.94
C GLN A 184 21.28 7.48 14.93
N GLY A 185 22.30 6.85 14.34
CA GLY A 185 23.13 7.47 13.30
C GLY A 185 22.33 7.93 12.08
N LEU A 186 21.35 7.11 11.63
CA LEU A 186 20.48 7.49 10.51
C LEU A 186 19.53 8.65 10.88
N MET A 187 18.99 8.66 12.08
CA MET A 187 18.14 9.75 12.55
C MET A 187 18.94 11.07 12.69
N ASP A 188 20.18 11.00 13.18
CA ASP A 188 21.04 12.18 13.32
C ASP A 188 21.47 12.75 11.97
N LYS A 189 21.68 11.90 10.97
CA LYS A 189 22.03 12.29 9.60
C LYS A 189 20.91 13.09 8.91
N TYR A 190 19.65 12.75 9.17
CA TYR A 190 18.49 13.33 8.47
C TYR A 190 17.60 14.19 9.38
N LYS A 191 18.20 14.96 10.30
CA LYS A 191 17.47 15.86 11.18
C LYS A 191 16.56 16.83 10.41
N THR A 192 15.36 17.04 10.91
CA THR A 192 14.36 17.94 10.34
C THR A 192 14.06 19.09 11.31
N GLU A 193 13.60 20.24 10.79
CA GLU A 193 13.09 21.34 11.61
C GLU A 193 11.65 21.11 12.09
N ASN A 194 10.90 20.23 11.39
CA ASN A 194 9.52 19.91 11.76
C ASN A 194 9.43 18.80 12.81
N GLU A 195 8.20 18.39 13.14
CA GLU A 195 7.92 17.35 14.15
C GLU A 195 8.26 15.92 13.70
N TYR A 196 8.40 15.69 12.37
CA TYR A 196 8.68 14.35 11.83
C TYR A 196 10.14 13.98 11.98
N LEU A 197 10.40 12.67 12.07
CA LEU A 197 11.74 12.14 12.26
C LEU A 197 12.58 12.23 10.97
N PHE A 198 11.95 12.07 9.80
CA PHE A 198 12.59 12.12 8.49
C PHE A 198 11.96 13.19 7.59
N PRO A 199 12.71 13.83 6.67
CA PRO A 199 12.22 14.89 5.77
C PRO A 199 11.43 14.32 4.59
N ILE A 200 10.35 13.57 4.85
CA ILE A 200 9.56 12.90 3.81
C ILE A 200 8.27 13.65 3.51
N ILE A 201 7.60 14.13 4.55
CA ILE A 201 6.36 14.90 4.46
C ILE A 201 6.41 16.13 5.37
N SER A 202 5.56 17.10 5.05
CA SER A 202 5.27 18.26 5.91
C SER A 202 3.76 18.34 6.14
N GLY A 203 3.34 18.63 7.39
CA GLY A 203 1.94 18.71 7.79
C GLY A 203 1.31 17.35 8.15
N GLU A 204 -0.02 17.33 8.34
CA GLU A 204 -0.75 16.14 8.72
C GLU A 204 -0.83 15.10 7.58
N TYR A 205 -0.85 13.81 7.94
CA TYR A 205 -0.93 12.71 6.96
C TYR A 205 -2.12 12.81 6.00
N ALA A 206 -3.28 13.25 6.48
CA ALA A 206 -4.47 13.38 5.63
C ALA A 206 -4.26 14.38 4.48
N SER A 207 -3.56 15.50 4.73
CA SER A 207 -3.13 16.48 3.72
C SER A 207 -1.86 16.03 2.98
N GLY A 208 -1.00 15.27 3.65
CA GLY A 208 0.27 14.75 3.13
C GLY A 208 0.16 13.47 2.28
N TYR A 209 -1.05 12.90 2.07
CA TYR A 209 -1.18 11.64 1.33
C TYR A 209 -0.59 11.68 -0.08
N LYS A 210 -0.72 12.80 -0.79
CA LYS A 210 -0.08 12.98 -2.10
C LYS A 210 1.45 12.97 -1.97
N GLN A 211 1.99 13.67 -0.98
CA GLN A 211 3.43 13.71 -0.69
C GLN A 211 3.95 12.30 -0.39
N TYR A 212 3.28 11.56 0.50
CA TYR A 212 3.59 10.16 0.79
C TYR A 212 3.59 9.30 -0.48
N ARG A 213 2.57 9.40 -1.34
CA ARG A 213 2.49 8.59 -2.58
C ARG A 213 3.61 8.92 -3.56
N LEU A 214 3.96 10.19 -3.70
CA LEU A 214 5.08 10.63 -4.54
C LEU A 214 6.41 10.15 -3.96
N ALA A 215 6.61 10.31 -2.65
CA ALA A 215 7.81 9.82 -1.96
C ALA A 215 7.95 8.30 -2.11
N LEU A 216 6.89 7.52 -1.87
CA LEU A 216 6.90 6.07 -2.06
C LEU A 216 7.31 5.68 -3.50
N GLY A 217 6.75 6.35 -4.51
CA GLY A 217 7.11 6.11 -5.91
C GLY A 217 8.56 6.44 -6.22
N ARG A 218 9.10 7.54 -5.66
CA ARG A 218 10.49 7.97 -5.80
C ARG A 218 11.43 6.98 -5.11
N ILE A 219 11.20 6.67 -3.84
CA ILE A 219 12.02 5.73 -3.07
C ILE A 219 12.07 4.36 -3.75
N ASN A 220 10.93 3.81 -4.18
CA ASN A 220 10.92 2.52 -4.89
C ASN A 220 11.70 2.54 -6.20
N ARG A 221 11.73 3.67 -6.94
CA ARG A 221 12.58 3.81 -8.14
C ARG A 221 14.06 3.85 -7.79
N HIS A 222 14.42 4.56 -6.72
CA HIS A 222 15.79 4.64 -6.23
C HIS A 222 16.27 3.28 -5.72
N LEU A 223 15.47 2.56 -4.94
CA LEU A 223 15.80 1.21 -4.47
C LEU A 223 16.04 0.23 -5.62
N LYS A 224 15.31 0.34 -6.74
CA LYS A 224 15.60 -0.47 -7.94
C LYS A 224 16.99 -0.16 -8.55
N LYS A 225 17.39 1.11 -8.60
CA LYS A 225 18.74 1.50 -9.06
C LYS A 225 19.82 0.98 -8.11
N ILE A 226 19.60 1.14 -6.81
CA ILE A 226 20.47 0.66 -5.75
C ILE A 226 20.64 -0.87 -5.82
N ALA A 227 19.55 -1.62 -6.04
CA ALA A 227 19.61 -3.07 -6.17
C ALA A 227 20.54 -3.50 -7.31
N VAL A 228 20.49 -2.80 -8.46
CA VAL A 228 21.40 -3.05 -9.60
C VAL A 228 22.84 -2.71 -9.23
N ALA A 229 23.08 -1.55 -8.60
CA ALA A 229 24.44 -1.12 -8.23
C ALA A 229 25.08 -2.03 -7.17
N ALA A 230 24.28 -2.62 -6.27
CA ALA A 230 24.73 -3.55 -5.23
C ALA A 230 24.71 -5.04 -5.68
N ASP A 231 24.43 -5.34 -6.96
CA ASP A 231 24.24 -6.70 -7.51
C ASP A 231 23.21 -7.56 -6.73
N ILE A 232 22.16 -6.92 -6.23
CA ILE A 232 21.09 -7.59 -5.49
C ILE A 232 20.04 -8.08 -6.49
N LYS A 233 19.86 -9.41 -6.58
CA LYS A 233 18.95 -10.06 -7.55
C LYS A 233 17.49 -10.11 -7.11
N VAL A 234 17.20 -9.88 -5.84
CA VAL A 234 15.83 -9.79 -5.29
C VAL A 234 15.37 -8.33 -5.23
N PRO A 235 14.11 -8.03 -5.53
CA PRO A 235 13.58 -6.67 -5.40
C PRO A 235 13.65 -6.15 -3.96
N LEU A 236 14.19 -4.95 -3.81
CA LEU A 236 14.19 -4.18 -2.56
C LEU A 236 12.81 -3.58 -2.28
#